data_8fca91d6df17acadc072b0129e5e45c3
#
_entry.id   8fca91d6df17acadc072b0129e5e45c3
#
_cell.length_a   1.000
_cell.length_b   1.000
_cell.length_c   1.000
_cell.angle_alpha   90.00
_cell.angle_beta   90.00
_cell.angle_gamma   90.00
#
_symmetry.space_group_name_H-M   'P 1'
#
loop_
_entity.id
_entity.type
_entity.pdbx_description
1 polymer ?
#
loop_
_entity_poly.entity_id
_entity_poly.type
_entity_poly.pdbx_seq_one_letter_code
_entity_poly.pdbx_strand_id
1 'polypeptide(L)'
;VEAMGRLYSFAAEVYRQGFSTTRRPRYFKKFRFIIIHTFDPHLMCIPSLHVMVVCRAYTNFRAIAEQLGAEDALAPYIDELKRGAQAITESILYVKQHSVNCIPAAFYALSAFDPALFTPEEMEAFSQELFMDASHINPETREALLCYIKTLYYDFMEQKNTEKDWSQVLVNFLETKPLLIPGTKKLAQNSI
;
A
#
# COMPACT_ATOMS: atom_id res chain seq x y z
N VAL A 1 3.09 19.82 -9.20
CA VAL A 1 2.38 19.38 -10.42
C VAL A 1 3.19 18.27 -11.11
N GLU A 2 4.48 18.46 -11.36
CA GLU A 2 5.32 17.48 -12.07
C GLU A 2 5.45 16.14 -11.32
N ALA A 3 5.67 16.17 -10.00
CA ALA A 3 5.78 14.96 -9.18
C ALA A 3 4.50 14.10 -9.23
N MET A 4 3.34 14.74 -9.21
CA MET A 4 2.06 14.02 -9.36
C MET A 4 1.88 13.47 -10.78
N GLY A 5 2.32 14.22 -11.82
CA GLY A 5 2.31 13.72 -13.19
C GLY A 5 3.16 12.45 -13.35
N ARG A 6 4.35 12.42 -12.75
CA ARG A 6 5.23 11.23 -12.73
C ARG A 6 4.57 10.07 -11.99
N LEU A 7 3.92 10.32 -10.86
CA LEU A 7 3.21 9.29 -10.12
C LEU A 7 2.06 8.68 -10.94
N TYR A 8 1.27 9.49 -11.63
CA TYR A 8 0.21 8.99 -12.50
C TYR A 8 0.75 8.18 -13.68
N SER A 9 1.87 8.61 -14.28
CA SER A 9 2.53 7.84 -15.33
C SER A 9 3.01 6.49 -14.83
N PHE A 10 3.61 6.47 -13.64
CA PHE A 10 4.03 5.25 -12.96
C PHE A 10 2.83 4.35 -12.63
N ALA A 11 1.75 4.90 -12.08
CA ALA A 11 0.53 4.15 -11.80
C ALA A 11 -0.07 3.54 -13.07
N ALA A 12 -0.06 4.27 -14.19
CA ALA A 12 -0.51 3.77 -15.49
C ALA A 12 0.37 2.63 -16.00
N GLU A 13 1.69 2.68 -15.75
CA GLU A 13 2.60 1.57 -16.08
C GLU A 13 2.28 0.33 -15.25
N VAL A 14 2.14 0.47 -13.94
CA VAL A 14 1.74 -0.63 -13.04
C VAL A 14 0.40 -1.25 -13.48
N TYR A 15 -0.57 -0.42 -13.87
CA TYR A 15 -1.85 -0.87 -14.38
C TYR A 15 -1.70 -1.72 -15.66
N ARG A 16 -0.83 -1.31 -16.58
CA ARG A 16 -0.54 -2.06 -17.81
C ARG A 16 0.10 -3.43 -17.54
N GLN A 17 0.86 -3.56 -16.45
CA GLN A 17 1.43 -4.84 -16.01
C GLN A 17 0.39 -5.82 -15.45
N GLY A 18 -0.87 -5.41 -15.31
CA GLY A 18 -1.96 -6.29 -14.90
C GLY A 18 -1.97 -6.65 -13.41
N PHE A 19 -1.33 -5.86 -12.56
CA PHE A 19 -1.38 -6.03 -11.11
C PHE A 19 -2.77 -5.76 -10.58
N SER A 20 -3.63 -6.76 -10.59
CA SER A 20 -4.93 -6.64 -9.97
C SER A 20 -5.32 -7.91 -9.24
N THR A 21 -5.94 -7.78 -8.08
CA THR A 21 -6.60 -8.89 -7.43
C THR A 21 -7.94 -9.11 -8.09
N THR A 22 -8.10 -10.24 -8.80
CA THR A 22 -9.27 -10.51 -9.62
C THR A 22 -10.50 -10.97 -8.84
N ARG A 23 -10.39 -11.26 -7.54
CA ARG A 23 -11.51 -11.75 -6.74
C ARG A 23 -11.55 -11.11 -5.36
N ARG A 24 -12.55 -10.26 -5.19
CA ARG A 24 -12.95 -9.67 -3.92
C ARG A 24 -14.08 -10.47 -3.29
N PRO A 25 -14.04 -10.75 -1.99
CA PRO A 25 -15.23 -11.22 -1.28
C PRO A 25 -16.36 -10.21 -1.43
N ARG A 26 -17.54 -10.66 -1.79
CA ARG A 26 -18.71 -9.79 -1.95
C ARG A 26 -19.29 -9.47 -0.56
N TYR A 27 -19.21 -8.21 -0.15
CA TYR A 27 -19.77 -7.74 1.12
C TYR A 27 -21.07 -6.97 0.89
N PHE A 28 -22.16 -7.70 0.67
CA PHE A 28 -23.47 -7.09 0.42
C PHE A 28 -24.30 -6.80 1.68
N LYS A 29 -23.74 -7.03 2.89
CA LYS A 29 -24.48 -6.87 4.15
C LYS A 29 -24.74 -5.41 4.57
N LYS A 30 -24.03 -4.44 3.99
CA LYS A 30 -24.18 -3.02 4.34
C LYS A 30 -24.25 -2.18 3.06
N PHE A 31 -25.27 -1.36 2.92
CA PHE A 31 -25.53 -0.52 1.75
C PHE A 31 -24.33 0.33 1.32
N ARG A 32 -23.61 0.93 2.27
CA ARG A 32 -22.40 1.71 2.00
C ARG A 32 -21.31 0.90 1.28
N PHE A 33 -21.15 -0.38 1.58
CA PHE A 33 -20.19 -1.23 0.89
C PHE A 33 -20.64 -1.59 -0.53
N ILE A 34 -21.95 -1.70 -0.75
CA ILE A 34 -22.51 -1.94 -2.09
C ILE A 34 -22.18 -0.74 -2.98
N ILE A 35 -22.38 0.48 -2.49
CA ILE A 35 -22.07 1.71 -3.23
C ILE A 35 -20.59 1.75 -3.58
N ILE A 36 -19.69 1.64 -2.58
CA ILE A 36 -18.24 1.67 -2.80
C ILE A 36 -17.83 0.60 -3.80
N HIS A 37 -18.34 -0.63 -3.63
CA HIS A 37 -17.97 -1.73 -4.50
C HIS A 37 -18.55 -1.65 -5.91
N THR A 38 -19.54 -0.83 -6.15
CA THR A 38 -20.14 -0.60 -7.47
C THR A 38 -19.37 0.47 -8.23
N PHE A 39 -18.97 1.54 -7.54
CA PHE A 39 -18.35 2.71 -8.17
C PHE A 39 -16.82 2.68 -8.19
N ASP A 40 -16.20 1.84 -7.35
CA ASP A 40 -14.75 1.71 -7.32
C ASP A 40 -14.31 0.31 -7.84
N PRO A 41 -13.98 0.22 -9.12
CA PRO A 41 -13.53 -1.03 -9.72
C PRO A 41 -12.17 -1.43 -9.12
N HIS A 42 -12.03 -2.71 -8.76
CA HIS A 42 -10.82 -3.30 -8.21
C HIS A 42 -9.73 -3.47 -9.26
N LEU A 43 -9.15 -2.39 -9.70
CA LEU A 43 -8.18 -2.45 -10.78
C LEU A 43 -6.72 -2.35 -10.31
N MET A 44 -6.45 -1.88 -9.12
CA MET A 44 -5.07 -1.74 -8.63
C MET A 44 -5.00 -2.02 -7.13
N CYS A 45 -5.05 -3.29 -6.78
CA CYS A 45 -5.03 -3.68 -5.38
C CYS A 45 -3.62 -3.96 -4.86
N ILE A 46 -2.69 -4.38 -5.71
CA ILE A 46 -1.28 -4.63 -5.36
C ILE A 46 -0.41 -4.08 -6.49
N PRO A 47 0.34 -2.99 -6.23
CA PRO A 47 0.32 -2.12 -5.06
C PRO A 47 -0.94 -1.25 -4.96
N SER A 48 -1.30 -0.78 -3.75
CA SER A 48 -2.44 0.13 -3.58
C SER A 48 -2.12 1.53 -4.10
N LEU A 49 -2.83 1.97 -5.14
CA LEU A 49 -2.69 3.33 -5.65
C LEU A 49 -3.08 4.37 -4.61
N HIS A 50 -4.10 4.12 -3.79
CA HIS A 50 -4.52 5.03 -2.71
C HIS A 50 -3.36 5.31 -1.75
N VAL A 51 -2.70 4.26 -1.25
CA VAL A 51 -1.55 4.38 -0.35
C VAL A 51 -0.41 5.13 -1.03
N MET A 52 -0.09 4.78 -2.28
CA MET A 52 0.98 5.44 -3.03
C MET A 52 0.73 6.94 -3.19
N VAL A 53 -0.49 7.35 -3.57
CA VAL A 53 -0.81 8.77 -3.79
C VAL A 53 -0.71 9.57 -2.50
N VAL A 54 -1.29 9.08 -1.39
CA VAL A 54 -1.32 9.84 -0.13
C VAL A 54 0.05 9.90 0.53
N CYS A 55 0.82 8.81 0.53
CA CYS A 55 2.19 8.81 1.03
C CYS A 55 3.07 9.74 0.19
N ARG A 56 2.95 9.70 -1.13
CA ARG A 56 3.70 10.57 -2.02
C ARG A 56 3.35 12.04 -1.82
N ALA A 57 2.08 12.38 -1.63
CA ALA A 57 1.64 13.76 -1.37
C ALA A 57 2.25 14.29 -0.07
N TYR A 58 2.19 13.51 1.01
CA TYR A 58 2.77 13.85 2.29
C TYR A 58 4.28 14.03 2.20
N THR A 59 5.02 13.05 1.69
CA THR A 59 6.48 13.11 1.64
C THR A 59 6.99 14.23 0.72
N ASN A 60 6.30 14.48 -0.39
CA ASN A 60 6.64 15.58 -1.28
C ASN A 60 6.38 16.95 -0.64
N PHE A 61 5.28 17.11 0.11
CA PHE A 61 5.01 18.36 0.83
C PHE A 61 6.08 18.64 1.88
N ARG A 62 6.46 17.62 2.67
CA ARG A 62 7.54 17.74 3.65
C ARG A 62 8.86 18.12 2.99
N ALA A 63 9.27 17.44 1.92
CA ALA A 63 10.50 17.74 1.21
C ALA A 63 10.53 19.18 0.64
N ILE A 64 9.40 19.70 0.17
CA ILE A 64 9.29 21.09 -0.27
C ILE A 64 9.45 22.04 0.92
N ALA A 65 8.83 21.74 2.08
CA ALA A 65 9.00 22.55 3.29
C ALA A 65 10.47 22.60 3.73
N GLU A 66 11.17 21.46 3.72
CA GLU A 66 12.60 21.35 3.99
C GLU A 66 13.44 22.20 3.02
N GLN A 67 13.19 22.10 1.71
CA GLN A 67 13.89 22.90 0.69
C GLN A 67 13.70 24.40 0.84
N LEU A 68 12.58 24.82 1.43
CA LEU A 68 12.26 26.23 1.68
C LEU A 68 12.73 26.72 3.06
N GLY A 69 13.27 25.82 3.91
CA GLY A 69 13.61 26.12 5.30
C GLY A 69 12.38 26.52 6.13
N ALA A 70 11.23 25.95 5.82
CA ALA A 70 9.94 26.31 6.41
C ALA A 70 9.33 25.17 7.23
N GLU A 71 10.10 24.16 7.61
CA GLU A 71 9.63 22.95 8.31
C GLU A 71 8.89 23.31 9.60
N ASP A 72 9.48 24.18 10.43
CA ASP A 72 8.88 24.57 11.71
C ASP A 72 7.54 25.30 11.51
N ALA A 73 7.48 26.18 10.52
CA ALA A 73 6.27 26.94 10.21
C ALA A 73 5.15 26.05 9.61
N LEU A 74 5.52 24.99 8.89
CA LEU A 74 4.62 24.09 8.21
C LEU A 74 4.40 22.76 8.95
N ALA A 75 5.06 22.55 10.10
CA ALA A 75 4.95 21.31 10.87
C ALA A 75 3.50 20.87 11.15
N PRO A 76 2.56 21.74 11.57
CA PRO A 76 1.17 21.32 11.80
C PRO A 76 0.50 20.77 10.55
N TYR A 77 0.80 21.30 9.37
CA TYR A 77 0.25 20.83 8.09
C TYR A 77 0.91 19.54 7.64
N ILE A 78 2.21 19.38 7.88
CA ILE A 78 2.94 18.14 7.63
C ILE A 78 2.34 17.00 8.45
N ASP A 79 2.10 17.24 9.74
CA ASP A 79 1.47 16.27 10.65
C ASP A 79 0.03 15.93 10.25
N GLU A 80 -0.74 16.93 9.82
CA GLU A 80 -2.11 16.71 9.33
C GLU A 80 -2.12 15.84 8.07
N LEU A 81 -1.24 16.13 7.11
CA LEU A 81 -1.10 15.32 5.89
C LEU A 81 -0.65 13.91 6.19
N LYS A 82 0.30 13.72 7.13
CA LYS A 82 0.74 12.39 7.58
C LYS A 82 -0.41 11.60 8.17
N ARG A 83 -1.14 12.19 9.14
CA ARG A 83 -2.32 11.55 9.75
C ARG A 83 -3.39 11.22 8.71
N GLY A 84 -3.65 12.13 7.77
CA GLY A 84 -4.58 11.89 6.67
C GLY A 84 -4.16 10.72 5.78
N ALA A 85 -2.86 10.63 5.47
CA ALA A 85 -2.30 9.53 4.69
C ALA A 85 -2.42 8.19 5.44
N GLN A 86 -2.16 8.18 6.75
CA GLN A 86 -2.32 7.01 7.61
C GLN A 86 -3.79 6.57 7.69
N ALA A 87 -4.71 7.50 7.93
CA ALA A 87 -6.14 7.22 7.97
C ALA A 87 -6.68 6.61 6.65
N ILE A 88 -6.20 7.09 5.50
CA ILE A 88 -6.55 6.51 4.20
C ILE A 88 -5.94 5.12 4.06
N THR A 89 -4.68 4.93 4.45
CA THR A 89 -4.00 3.62 4.43
C THR A 89 -4.73 2.57 5.26
N GLU A 90 -5.30 2.96 6.40
CA GLU A 90 -6.11 2.08 7.23
C GLU A 90 -7.50 1.84 6.65
N SER A 91 -8.12 2.89 6.12
CA SER A 91 -9.49 2.83 5.61
C SER A 91 -9.65 1.89 4.43
N ILE A 92 -8.63 1.70 3.59
CA ILE A 92 -8.68 0.75 2.48
C ILE A 92 -8.92 -0.70 2.94
N LEU A 93 -8.42 -1.04 4.13
CA LEU A 93 -8.69 -2.34 4.76
C LEU A 93 -10.10 -2.38 5.35
N TYR A 94 -10.53 -1.30 6.01
CA TYR A 94 -11.85 -1.20 6.61
C TYR A 94 -12.96 -1.34 5.57
N VAL A 95 -12.83 -0.69 4.43
CA VAL A 95 -13.83 -0.77 3.34
C VAL A 95 -13.74 -2.08 2.54
N LYS A 96 -12.84 -2.97 2.90
CA LYS A 96 -12.66 -4.29 2.28
C LYS A 96 -12.30 -4.24 0.78
N GLN A 97 -11.69 -3.15 0.35
CA GLN A 97 -11.20 -3.01 -1.02
C GLN A 97 -9.85 -3.69 -1.22
N HIS A 98 -9.00 -3.64 -0.20
CA HIS A 98 -7.63 -4.11 -0.26
C HIS A 98 -7.32 -5.17 0.81
N SER A 99 -6.28 -5.93 0.59
CA SER A 99 -5.67 -6.82 1.58
C SER A 99 -4.50 -6.11 2.28
N VAL A 100 -4.04 -6.66 3.40
CA VAL A 100 -2.86 -6.13 4.11
C VAL A 100 -1.64 -6.07 3.19
N ASN A 101 -1.48 -7.02 2.26
CA ASN A 101 -0.36 -7.07 1.31
C ASN A 101 -0.25 -5.82 0.42
N CYS A 102 -1.36 -5.11 0.22
CA CYS A 102 -1.40 -3.92 -0.61
C CYS A 102 -0.58 -2.76 -0.03
N ILE A 103 -0.44 -2.71 1.31
CA ILE A 103 0.29 -1.66 2.03
C ILE A 103 1.80 -1.79 1.81
N PRO A 104 2.47 -2.91 2.18
CA PRO A 104 3.91 -3.05 1.97
C PRO A 104 4.28 -3.05 0.49
N ALA A 105 3.41 -3.56 -0.40
CA ALA A 105 3.63 -3.46 -1.84
C ALA A 105 3.61 -2.01 -2.34
N ALA A 106 2.74 -1.15 -1.78
CA ALA A 106 2.70 0.27 -2.11
C ALA A 106 3.93 1.01 -1.57
N PHE A 107 4.38 0.70 -0.37
CA PHE A 107 5.60 1.27 0.20
C PHE A 107 6.83 0.86 -0.61
N TYR A 108 6.94 -0.41 -0.97
CA TYR A 108 7.99 -0.90 -1.86
C TYR A 108 7.99 -0.19 -3.20
N ALA A 109 6.82 -0.05 -3.84
CA ALA A 109 6.69 0.64 -5.11
C ALA A 109 7.11 2.11 -5.01
N LEU A 110 6.79 2.81 -3.91
CA LEU A 110 7.23 4.18 -3.65
C LEU A 110 8.75 4.27 -3.48
N SER A 111 9.35 3.36 -2.72
CA SER A 111 10.81 3.30 -2.55
C SER A 111 11.54 2.96 -3.86
N ALA A 112 10.90 2.20 -4.75
CA ALA A 112 11.43 1.91 -6.07
C ALA A 112 11.31 3.12 -7.02
N PHE A 113 10.18 3.83 -6.92
CA PHE A 113 9.86 5.00 -7.76
C PHE A 113 10.66 6.25 -7.37
N ASP A 114 10.79 6.53 -6.07
CA ASP A 114 11.48 7.70 -5.57
C ASP A 114 12.21 7.40 -4.24
N PRO A 115 13.36 6.72 -4.33
CA PRO A 115 14.10 6.28 -3.15
C PRO A 115 14.64 7.43 -2.29
N ALA A 116 14.69 8.65 -2.83
CA ALA A 116 15.13 9.82 -2.08
C ALA A 116 14.02 10.38 -1.17
N LEU A 117 12.76 10.16 -1.52
CA LEU A 117 11.63 10.70 -0.77
C LEU A 117 10.90 9.67 0.09
N PHE A 118 10.95 8.39 -0.29
CA PHE A 118 10.35 7.32 0.47
C PHE A 118 11.40 6.25 0.79
N THR A 119 12.20 6.54 1.81
CA THR A 119 13.26 5.66 2.30
C THR A 119 12.72 4.56 3.20
N PRO A 120 13.50 3.51 3.53
CA PRO A 120 13.12 2.53 4.54
C PRO A 120 12.80 3.16 5.90
N GLU A 121 13.55 4.18 6.31
CA GLU A 121 13.32 4.91 7.57
C GLU A 121 11.98 5.64 7.54
N GLU A 122 11.63 6.25 6.41
CA GLU A 122 10.32 6.87 6.21
C GLU A 122 9.18 5.86 6.30
N MET A 123 9.36 4.69 5.67
CA MET A 123 8.40 3.60 5.77
C MET A 123 8.21 3.15 7.21
N GLU A 124 9.29 3.01 7.98
CA GLU A 124 9.22 2.63 9.39
C GLU A 124 8.50 3.69 10.22
N ALA A 125 8.90 4.95 10.09
CA ALA A 125 8.30 6.07 10.82
C ALA A 125 6.81 6.26 10.49
N PHE A 126 6.43 6.05 9.23
CA PHE A 126 5.03 6.10 8.82
C PHE A 126 4.23 4.92 9.38
N SER A 127 4.79 3.71 9.32
CA SER A 127 4.10 2.48 9.72
C SER A 127 3.89 2.38 11.23
N GLN A 128 4.81 2.90 12.05
CA GLN A 128 4.73 2.81 13.51
C GLN A 128 3.44 3.41 14.08
N GLU A 129 2.90 4.41 13.42
CA GLU A 129 1.69 5.10 13.86
C GLU A 129 0.40 4.50 13.29
N LEU A 130 0.49 3.53 12.37
CA LEU A 130 -0.70 2.87 11.82
C LEU A 130 -1.47 2.12 12.90
N PHE A 131 -2.79 2.19 12.79
CA PHE A 131 -3.75 1.50 13.66
C PHE A 131 -3.71 1.90 15.14
N MET A 132 -3.11 3.06 15.49
CA MET A 132 -3.05 3.53 16.88
C MET A 132 -4.45 3.84 17.43
N ASP A 133 -5.29 4.46 16.61
CA ASP A 133 -6.65 4.86 17.01
C ASP A 133 -7.71 3.79 16.67
N ALA A 134 -7.28 2.63 16.19
CA ALA A 134 -8.18 1.55 15.80
C ALA A 134 -8.64 0.74 17.02
N SER A 135 -9.60 1.26 17.78
CA SER A 135 -10.10 0.68 19.03
C SER A 135 -10.63 -0.76 18.93
N HIS A 136 -10.90 -1.24 17.72
CA HIS A 136 -11.34 -2.61 17.45
C HIS A 136 -10.19 -3.59 17.18
N ILE A 137 -8.95 -3.10 17.16
CA ILE A 137 -7.74 -3.91 17.00
C ILE A 137 -7.01 -3.94 18.35
N ASN A 138 -6.82 -5.12 18.92
CA ASN A 138 -6.04 -5.23 20.14
C ASN A 138 -4.55 -5.00 19.89
N PRO A 139 -3.76 -4.63 20.91
CA PRO A 139 -2.34 -4.30 20.76
C PRO A 139 -1.51 -5.42 20.12
N GLU A 140 -1.77 -6.67 20.49
CA GLU A 140 -1.06 -7.84 19.94
C GLU A 140 -1.33 -8.01 18.44
N THR A 141 -2.58 -7.87 18.02
CA THR A 141 -2.95 -7.90 16.59
C THR A 141 -2.32 -6.74 15.83
N ARG A 142 -2.28 -5.55 16.43
CA ARG A 142 -1.61 -4.39 15.84
C ARG A 142 -0.13 -4.65 15.63
N GLU A 143 0.56 -5.14 16.64
CA GLU A 143 1.98 -5.47 16.56
C GLU A 143 2.26 -6.52 15.48
N ALA A 144 1.44 -7.57 15.41
CA ALA A 144 1.55 -8.60 14.37
C ALA A 144 1.33 -8.03 12.96
N LEU A 145 0.39 -7.10 12.78
CA LEU A 145 0.17 -6.40 11.50
C LEU A 145 1.37 -5.54 11.11
N LEU A 146 1.91 -4.76 12.04
CA LEU A 146 3.06 -3.89 11.77
C LEU A 146 4.30 -4.72 11.45
N CYS A 147 4.55 -5.79 12.21
CA CYS A 147 5.63 -6.74 11.94
C CYS A 147 5.49 -7.35 10.54
N TYR A 148 4.29 -7.78 10.16
CA TYR A 148 4.02 -8.34 8.84
C TYR A 148 4.27 -7.33 7.71
N ILE A 149 3.77 -6.09 7.84
CA ILE A 149 3.96 -5.01 6.86
C ILE A 149 5.45 -4.76 6.67
N LYS A 150 6.19 -4.61 7.77
CA LYS A 150 7.63 -4.36 7.75
C LYS A 150 8.40 -5.52 7.11
N THR A 151 8.14 -6.75 7.53
CA THR A 151 8.80 -7.95 7.00
C THR A 151 8.59 -8.06 5.50
N LEU A 152 7.36 -7.97 5.02
CA LEU A 152 7.06 -8.10 3.60
C LEU A 152 7.65 -6.95 2.76
N TYR A 153 7.71 -5.74 3.31
CA TYR A 153 8.40 -4.63 2.64
C TYR A 153 9.91 -4.93 2.45
N TYR A 154 10.58 -5.39 3.49
CA TYR A 154 12.00 -5.72 3.40
C TYR A 154 12.27 -6.92 2.51
N ASP A 155 11.39 -7.92 2.51
CA ASP A 155 11.46 -9.04 1.56
C ASP A 155 11.43 -8.54 0.10
N PHE A 156 10.58 -7.56 -0.21
CA PHE A 156 10.53 -6.94 -1.54
C PHE A 156 11.80 -6.14 -1.84
N MET A 157 12.31 -5.38 -0.87
CA MET A 157 13.55 -4.61 -1.04
C MET A 157 14.77 -5.50 -1.28
N GLU A 158 14.84 -6.65 -0.62
CA GLU A 158 15.89 -7.64 -0.83
C GLU A 158 15.81 -8.26 -2.24
N GLN A 159 14.61 -8.68 -2.65
CA GLN A 159 14.39 -9.24 -3.98
C GLN A 159 14.70 -8.25 -5.11
N LYS A 160 14.44 -6.95 -4.91
CA LYS A 160 14.80 -5.89 -5.88
C LYS A 160 16.27 -5.90 -6.27
N ASN A 161 17.16 -6.30 -5.37
CA ASN A 161 18.60 -6.34 -5.65
C ASN A 161 18.98 -7.43 -6.68
N THR A 162 18.12 -8.42 -6.87
CA THR A 162 18.33 -9.53 -7.80
C THR A 162 17.55 -9.37 -9.11
N GLU A 163 16.52 -8.53 -9.12
CA GLU A 163 15.65 -8.31 -10.28
C GLU A 163 16.06 -7.05 -11.04
N LYS A 164 15.98 -7.12 -12.37
CA LYS A 164 16.27 -5.96 -13.24
C LYS A 164 15.16 -4.94 -13.25
N ASP A 165 13.93 -5.40 -13.05
CA ASP A 165 12.73 -4.59 -13.04
C ASP A 165 12.09 -4.68 -11.66
N TRP A 166 11.89 -3.55 -11.01
CA TRP A 166 11.23 -3.46 -9.71
C TRP A 166 9.83 -4.12 -9.71
N SER A 167 9.12 -4.06 -10.83
CA SER A 167 7.77 -4.62 -10.94
C SER A 167 7.78 -6.15 -10.91
N GLN A 168 8.87 -6.79 -11.35
CA GLN A 168 8.99 -8.24 -11.35
C GLN A 168 8.91 -8.84 -9.93
N VAL A 169 9.39 -8.14 -8.93
CA VAL A 169 9.26 -8.54 -7.51
C VAL A 169 7.79 -8.73 -7.13
N LEU A 170 6.94 -7.78 -7.54
CA LEU A 170 5.49 -7.86 -7.25
C LEU A 170 4.81 -8.95 -8.09
N VAL A 171 5.22 -9.14 -9.34
CA VAL A 171 4.73 -10.25 -10.19
C VAL A 171 5.07 -11.59 -9.54
N ASN A 172 6.31 -11.80 -9.17
CA ASN A 172 6.77 -13.04 -8.52
C ASN A 172 5.98 -13.30 -7.23
N PHE A 173 5.76 -12.25 -6.42
CA PHE A 173 4.94 -12.37 -5.22
C PHE A 173 3.50 -12.81 -5.52
N LEU A 174 2.88 -12.25 -6.55
CA LEU A 174 1.51 -12.61 -6.92
C LEU A 174 1.41 -14.03 -7.48
N GLU A 175 2.42 -14.48 -8.20
CA GLU A 175 2.48 -15.84 -8.76
C GLU A 175 2.72 -16.90 -7.68
N THR A 176 3.57 -16.59 -6.69
CA THR A 176 3.93 -17.54 -5.61
C THR A 176 2.87 -17.64 -4.50
N LYS A 177 2.00 -16.65 -4.36
CA LYS A 177 0.91 -16.67 -3.38
C LYS A 177 -0.35 -17.21 -4.05
N PRO A 178 -0.68 -18.50 -3.91
CA PRO A 178 -1.95 -19.00 -4.42
C PRO A 178 -3.07 -18.16 -3.82
N LEU A 179 -3.94 -17.66 -4.69
CA LEU A 179 -5.18 -16.99 -4.27
C LEU A 179 -5.89 -17.94 -3.30
N LEU A 180 -5.85 -17.64 -2.01
CA LEU A 180 -6.63 -18.37 -1.02
C LEU A 180 -8.10 -18.07 -1.30
N ILE A 181 -8.69 -18.88 -2.18
CA ILE A 181 -10.13 -18.88 -2.40
C ILE A 181 -10.70 -19.70 -1.24
N PRO A 182 -11.48 -19.09 -0.33
CA PRO A 182 -12.18 -19.86 0.67
C PRO A 182 -13.03 -20.91 -0.02
N GLY A 183 -12.71 -22.19 0.15
CA GLY A 183 -13.44 -23.32 -0.45
C GLY A 183 -12.69 -24.20 -1.47
N THR A 184 -11.48 -23.83 -1.92
CA THR A 184 -10.70 -24.65 -2.87
C THR A 184 -9.56 -25.43 -2.23
N LYS A 185 -9.82 -26.12 -1.12
CA LYS A 185 -8.85 -27.06 -0.53
C LYS A 185 -8.64 -28.37 -1.32
N LYS A 186 -9.13 -28.50 -2.55
CA LYS A 186 -9.16 -29.80 -3.25
C LYS A 186 -8.50 -29.88 -4.64
N LEU A 187 -7.74 -28.90 -5.10
CA LEU A 187 -7.13 -28.98 -6.44
C LEU A 187 -5.59 -29.01 -6.49
N ALA A 188 -4.90 -28.93 -5.35
CA ALA A 188 -3.44 -28.94 -5.34
C ALA A 188 -2.80 -30.32 -5.03
N GLN A 189 -3.54 -31.41 -4.98
CA GLN A 189 -3.00 -32.74 -4.65
C GLN A 189 -3.05 -33.78 -5.79
N ASN A 190 -3.43 -33.41 -6.99
CA ASN A 190 -3.48 -34.36 -8.12
C ASN A 190 -2.69 -33.87 -9.34
N SER A 191 -1.45 -33.47 -9.15
CA SER A 191 -0.49 -33.29 -10.26
C SER A 191 0.90 -33.71 -9.74
N ILE A 192 1.09 -35.02 -9.64
CA ILE A 192 2.38 -35.70 -9.73
C ILE A 192 2.26 -36.76 -10.83
#